data_57e487cfee4cab0e0b3cfe9e162e6d52
#
_entry.id   57e487cfee4cab0e0b3cfe9e162e6d52
#
_cell.length_a   1.000
_cell.length_b   1.000
_cell.length_c   1.000
_cell.angle_alpha   90.00
_cell.angle_beta   90.00
_cell.angle_gamma   90.00
#
_symmetry.space_group_name_H-M   'P 1'
#
loop_
_entity.id
_entity.type
_entity.pdbx_description
1 polymer ?
#
loop_
_entity_poly.entity_id
_entity_poly.type
_entity_poly.pdbx_seq_one_letter_code
_entity_poly.pdbx_strand_id
1 'polypeptide(L)'
;TYSYDREMNRPKQFMADLTPVLMNRLLQDPAVRMRTMATILSAASEKQLLLYFRDEAVQQKMVQAGWAGVFPGSIHTLLAVNTANIAGHKSDQFVDQQLDWDIRVQPDESAEVQLTITRTHRGPEEGVALKVPAAENPAYKDNVVYQRVFPPSGAELLAVEGVTAPGEVPRLVTPVPDLPLVPDADVVEWQRRQRVLSGGTVAGHEAGAAFFAHWMVTSPGESRTVVYRFRVPAALDLPSLFDPASRVEALLVKQPGDERTFARVSLHFPPGVRVAHAVPAAGGTAVSDREFTYRGELKRDTAVGAVLEKQ
;
A
#
# COMPACT_ATOMS: atom_id res chain seq x y z
N THR A 1 11.23 -13.60 19.13
CA THR A 1 10.99 -13.84 20.56
C THR A 1 12.15 -13.25 21.34
N TYR A 2 11.89 -12.37 22.28
CA TYR A 2 12.92 -11.79 23.15
C TYR A 2 13.56 -12.87 24.02
N SER A 3 14.84 -12.74 24.38
CA SER A 3 15.52 -13.66 25.32
C SER A 3 14.75 -13.78 26.62
N TYR A 4 14.24 -12.66 27.13
CA TYR A 4 13.39 -12.57 28.29
C TYR A 4 12.16 -13.51 28.23
N ASP A 5 11.46 -13.54 27.09
CA ASP A 5 10.29 -14.39 26.89
C ASP A 5 10.65 -15.89 26.92
N ARG A 6 11.86 -16.24 26.44
CA ARG A 6 12.37 -17.63 26.46
C ARG A 6 12.71 -18.05 27.90
N GLU A 7 13.40 -17.20 28.64
CA GLU A 7 13.78 -17.45 30.05
C GLU A 7 12.54 -17.64 30.93
N MET A 8 11.51 -16.82 30.68
CA MET A 8 10.24 -16.92 31.41
C MET A 8 9.31 -18.02 30.89
N ASN A 9 9.66 -18.66 29.76
CA ASN A 9 8.80 -19.60 29.03
C ASN A 9 7.37 -19.05 28.77
N ARG A 10 7.28 -17.75 28.50
CA ARG A 10 6.00 -17.05 28.26
C ARG A 10 6.12 -16.14 27.06
N PRO A 11 5.49 -16.49 25.94
CA PRO A 11 5.47 -15.64 24.75
C PRO A 11 4.92 -14.23 25.05
N LYS A 12 5.64 -13.19 24.59
CA LYS A 12 5.26 -11.77 24.78
C LYS A 12 5.24 -11.26 26.22
N GLN A 13 5.82 -11.98 27.19
CA GLN A 13 5.88 -11.56 28.57
C GLN A 13 6.58 -10.21 28.75
N PHE A 14 7.68 -9.98 27.99
CA PHE A 14 8.37 -8.70 27.99
C PHE A 14 7.42 -7.53 27.69
N MET A 15 6.55 -7.67 26.70
CA MET A 15 5.60 -6.60 26.33
C MET A 15 4.53 -6.41 27.42
N ALA A 16 4.07 -7.50 28.03
CA ALA A 16 3.10 -7.44 29.11
C ALA A 16 3.66 -6.72 30.35
N ASP A 17 4.91 -6.97 30.71
CA ASP A 17 5.58 -6.35 31.86
C ASP A 17 5.99 -4.90 31.59
N LEU A 18 6.38 -4.58 30.36
CA LEU A 18 6.76 -3.22 29.97
C LEU A 18 5.56 -2.26 29.93
N THR A 19 4.39 -2.74 29.52
CA THR A 19 3.21 -1.88 29.32
C THR A 19 2.80 -1.09 30.56
N PRO A 20 2.67 -1.68 31.77
CA PRO A 20 2.33 -0.93 32.99
C PRO A 20 3.37 0.14 33.34
N VAL A 21 4.66 -0.16 33.12
CA VAL A 21 5.77 0.78 33.39
C VAL A 21 5.67 2.00 32.49
N LEU A 22 5.45 1.78 31.20
CA LEU A 22 5.26 2.86 30.23
C LEU A 22 4.03 3.70 30.56
N MET A 23 2.90 3.05 30.87
CA MET A 23 1.66 3.74 31.23
C MET A 23 1.82 4.58 32.49
N ASN A 24 2.47 4.06 33.52
CA ASN A 24 2.73 4.81 34.74
C ASN A 24 3.59 6.05 34.47
N ARG A 25 4.66 5.91 33.70
CA ARG A 25 5.53 7.04 33.33
C ARG A 25 4.78 8.09 32.51
N LEU A 26 3.93 7.66 31.60
CA LEU A 26 3.10 8.54 30.77
C LEU A 26 2.11 9.35 31.62
N LEU A 27 1.53 8.75 32.65
CA LEU A 27 0.57 9.40 33.53
C LEU A 27 1.23 10.39 34.50
N GLN A 28 2.44 10.09 34.96
CA GLN A 28 3.14 10.88 35.99
C GLN A 28 3.96 12.04 35.46
N ASP A 29 4.49 11.96 34.23
CA ASP A 29 5.38 12.99 33.65
C ASP A 29 4.67 13.80 32.55
N PRO A 30 4.31 15.09 32.80
CA PRO A 30 3.65 15.94 31.80
C PRO A 30 4.47 16.13 30.51
N ALA A 31 5.81 16.22 30.61
CA ALA A 31 6.66 16.41 29.45
C ALA A 31 6.75 15.14 28.58
N VAL A 32 6.77 13.97 29.20
CA VAL A 32 6.66 12.68 28.52
C VAL A 32 5.31 12.57 27.85
N ARG A 33 4.22 12.93 28.56
CA ARG A 33 2.85 12.89 28.02
C ARG A 33 2.70 13.74 26.76
N MET A 34 3.18 14.99 26.77
CA MET A 34 3.09 15.88 25.58
C MET A 34 3.86 15.33 24.39
N ARG A 35 5.07 14.81 24.58
CA ARG A 35 5.86 14.19 23.51
C ARG A 35 5.18 12.93 22.97
N THR A 36 4.64 12.11 23.86
CA THR A 36 3.92 10.88 23.48
C THR A 36 2.65 11.20 22.70
N MET A 37 1.90 12.24 23.08
CA MET A 37 0.73 12.67 22.29
C MET A 37 1.11 13.10 20.88
N ALA A 38 2.17 13.88 20.71
CA ALA A 38 2.67 14.26 19.39
C ALA A 38 3.07 13.01 18.56
N THR A 39 3.74 12.03 19.19
CA THR A 39 4.09 10.76 18.54
C THR A 39 2.85 9.94 18.15
N ILE A 40 1.84 9.87 19.01
CA ILE A 40 0.57 9.18 18.74
C ILE A 40 -0.14 9.83 17.55
N LEU A 41 -0.23 11.16 17.52
CA LEU A 41 -0.85 11.90 16.42
C LEU A 41 -0.10 11.69 15.10
N SER A 42 1.24 11.70 15.12
CA SER A 42 2.04 11.38 13.93
C SER A 42 1.80 9.95 13.48
N ALA A 43 1.85 8.97 14.39
CA ALA A 43 1.62 7.57 14.10
C ALA A 43 0.20 7.31 13.52
N ALA A 44 -0.82 8.01 14.04
CA ALA A 44 -2.18 7.93 13.50
C ALA A 44 -2.26 8.54 12.09
N SER A 45 -1.62 9.70 11.87
CA SER A 45 -1.58 10.36 10.55
C SER A 45 -0.80 9.56 9.51
N GLU A 46 0.18 8.77 9.96
CA GLU A 46 0.99 7.89 9.12
C GLU A 46 0.41 6.47 9.02
N LYS A 47 -0.80 6.24 9.56
CA LYS A 47 -1.45 4.91 9.60
C LYS A 47 -0.62 3.80 10.25
N GLN A 48 0.29 4.16 11.15
CA GLN A 48 0.98 3.20 12.03
C GLN A 48 0.13 2.82 13.25
N LEU A 49 -0.81 3.71 13.60
CA LEU A 49 -1.81 3.51 14.62
C LEU A 49 -3.18 3.76 14.02
N LEU A 50 -4.08 2.78 14.15
CA LEU A 50 -5.48 2.89 13.75
C LEU A 50 -6.36 2.87 15.00
N LEU A 51 -7.41 3.72 15.00
CA LEU A 51 -8.28 3.90 16.15
C LEU A 51 -9.71 3.46 15.81
N TYR A 52 -10.30 2.69 16.71
CA TYR A 52 -11.69 2.29 16.64
C TYR A 52 -12.42 2.60 17.96
N PHE A 53 -13.56 3.26 17.86
CA PHE A 53 -14.44 3.58 18.99
C PHE A 53 -15.83 3.00 18.77
N ARG A 54 -16.44 2.46 19.82
CA ARG A 54 -17.83 1.96 19.78
C ARG A 54 -18.85 3.10 19.68
N ASP A 55 -18.51 4.27 20.20
CA ASP A 55 -19.33 5.47 20.05
C ASP A 55 -19.24 5.95 18.60
N GLU A 56 -20.39 5.97 17.92
CA GLU A 56 -20.46 6.27 16.49
C GLU A 56 -20.04 7.71 16.18
N ALA A 57 -20.36 8.68 17.03
CA ALA A 57 -20.00 10.07 16.81
C ALA A 57 -18.48 10.30 16.92
N VAL A 58 -17.82 9.56 17.83
CA VAL A 58 -16.36 9.57 17.96
C VAL A 58 -15.74 8.83 16.79
N GLN A 59 -16.29 7.67 16.40
CA GLN A 59 -15.81 6.88 15.27
C GLN A 59 -15.84 7.67 13.97
N GLN A 60 -16.91 8.42 13.70
CA GLN A 60 -17.01 9.28 12.52
C GLN A 60 -15.91 10.36 12.47
N LYS A 61 -15.53 10.91 13.61
CA LYS A 61 -14.39 11.85 13.68
C LYS A 61 -13.06 11.17 13.35
N MET A 62 -12.87 9.91 13.78
CA MET A 62 -11.66 9.14 13.43
C MET A 62 -11.62 8.82 11.93
N VAL A 63 -12.76 8.50 11.33
CA VAL A 63 -12.89 8.32 9.87
C VAL A 63 -12.53 9.60 9.13
N GLN A 64 -13.11 10.73 9.53
CA GLN A 64 -12.82 12.03 8.92
C GLN A 64 -11.36 12.46 9.06
N ALA A 65 -10.73 12.11 10.18
CA ALA A 65 -9.30 12.36 10.42
C ALA A 65 -8.36 11.38 9.67
N GLY A 66 -8.91 10.34 9.01
CA GLY A 66 -8.12 9.30 8.35
C GLY A 66 -7.46 8.30 9.31
N TRP A 67 -7.86 8.27 10.59
CA TRP A 67 -7.25 7.46 11.65
C TRP A 67 -7.95 6.13 11.90
N ALA A 68 -9.09 5.89 11.25
CA ALA A 68 -9.87 4.66 11.42
C ALA A 68 -9.44 3.50 10.51
N GLY A 69 -8.50 3.72 9.59
CA GLY A 69 -8.07 2.70 8.64
C GLY A 69 -9.13 2.30 7.62
N VAL A 70 -10.15 3.14 7.44
CA VAL A 70 -11.20 2.89 6.44
C VAL A 70 -10.60 3.01 5.05
N PHE A 71 -10.83 1.98 4.22
CA PHE A 71 -10.49 2.04 2.81
C PHE A 71 -11.47 2.99 2.09
N PRO A 72 -10.99 3.91 1.25
CA PRO A 72 -11.86 4.95 0.67
C PRO A 72 -12.97 4.44 -0.25
N GLY A 73 -12.96 3.14 -0.59
CA GLY A 73 -13.92 2.55 -1.50
C GLY A 73 -13.66 2.90 -2.96
N SER A 74 -14.73 2.90 -3.76
CA SER A 74 -14.66 3.21 -5.19
C SER A 74 -14.67 4.71 -5.39
N ILE A 75 -13.50 5.34 -5.38
CA ILE A 75 -13.33 6.72 -5.84
C ILE A 75 -12.59 6.74 -7.17
N HIS A 76 -12.97 7.65 -8.06
CA HIS A 76 -12.42 7.73 -9.43
C HIS A 76 -10.91 8.01 -9.47
N THR A 77 -10.38 8.53 -8.38
CA THR A 77 -8.98 8.97 -8.28
C THR A 77 -8.10 8.02 -7.46
N LEU A 78 -8.61 6.85 -7.07
CA LEU A 78 -7.93 5.91 -6.19
C LEU A 78 -6.71 5.26 -6.86
N LEU A 79 -5.57 5.33 -6.18
CA LEU A 79 -4.35 4.60 -6.52
C LEU A 79 -3.86 3.87 -5.27
N ALA A 80 -4.10 2.56 -5.17
CA ALA A 80 -3.66 1.82 -3.99
C ALA A 80 -3.03 0.48 -4.35
N VAL A 81 -2.01 0.10 -3.59
CA VAL A 81 -1.38 -1.23 -3.63
C VAL A 81 -1.30 -1.75 -2.21
N ASN A 82 -1.97 -2.87 -1.96
CA ASN A 82 -1.91 -3.58 -0.70
C ASN A 82 -1.08 -4.84 -0.84
N THR A 83 -0.19 -5.04 0.11
CA THR A 83 0.74 -6.17 0.13
C THR A 83 0.54 -6.99 1.40
N ALA A 84 0.28 -8.28 1.25
CA ALA A 84 0.20 -9.22 2.36
C ALA A 84 1.33 -10.25 2.25
N ASN A 85 2.24 -10.28 3.24
CA ASN A 85 3.28 -11.31 3.34
C ASN A 85 2.66 -12.60 3.87
N ILE A 86 2.37 -13.52 2.96
CA ILE A 86 1.71 -14.79 3.29
C ILE A 86 2.68 -15.80 3.91
N ALA A 87 3.97 -15.72 3.59
CA ALA A 87 4.98 -16.58 4.21
C ALA A 87 5.19 -16.26 5.71
N GLY A 88 4.86 -15.04 6.15
CA GLY A 88 4.85 -14.67 7.57
C GLY A 88 6.23 -14.56 8.24
N HIS A 89 7.32 -14.68 7.49
CA HIS A 89 8.70 -14.70 8.03
C HIS A 89 9.23 -13.34 8.46
N LYS A 90 8.39 -12.27 8.45
CA LYS A 90 8.79 -10.88 8.75
C LYS A 90 9.86 -10.34 7.79
N SER A 91 9.98 -10.91 6.59
CA SER A 91 10.94 -10.49 5.57
C SER A 91 10.63 -9.09 5.00
N ASP A 92 9.40 -8.56 5.17
CA ASP A 92 9.03 -7.21 4.71
C ASP A 92 9.94 -6.10 5.26
N GLN A 93 10.48 -6.27 6.46
CA GLN A 93 11.44 -5.31 7.02
C GLN A 93 12.74 -5.16 6.22
N PHE A 94 13.01 -6.10 5.31
CA PHE A 94 14.17 -6.09 4.41
C PHE A 94 13.80 -5.79 2.95
N VAL A 95 12.53 -5.47 2.67
CA VAL A 95 12.05 -5.21 1.31
C VAL A 95 11.66 -3.75 1.16
N ASP A 96 12.27 -3.08 0.19
CA ASP A 96 11.86 -1.76 -0.25
C ASP A 96 10.90 -1.89 -1.42
N GLN A 97 9.85 -1.08 -1.45
CA GLN A 97 8.85 -1.06 -2.52
C GLN A 97 8.85 0.29 -3.22
N GLN A 98 8.85 0.26 -4.53
CA GLN A 98 8.67 1.43 -5.38
C GLN A 98 7.40 1.26 -6.21
N LEU A 99 6.55 2.29 -6.21
CA LEU A 99 5.33 2.39 -6.99
C LEU A 99 5.49 3.55 -7.97
N ASP A 100 5.55 3.25 -9.27
CA ASP A 100 5.63 4.25 -10.33
C ASP A 100 4.31 4.25 -11.10
N TRP A 101 3.53 5.31 -10.96
CA TRP A 101 2.30 5.58 -11.70
C TRP A 101 2.56 6.57 -12.81
N ASP A 102 2.45 6.14 -14.06
CA ASP A 102 2.48 7.00 -15.26
C ASP A 102 1.05 7.11 -15.79
N ILE A 103 0.49 8.31 -15.75
CA ILE A 103 -0.91 8.59 -16.09
C ILE A 103 -0.93 9.55 -17.26
N ARG A 104 -1.40 9.10 -18.42
CA ARG A 104 -1.48 9.85 -19.68
C ARG A 104 -2.92 10.17 -20.00
N VAL A 105 -3.32 11.41 -19.72
CA VAL A 105 -4.66 11.91 -20.04
C VAL A 105 -4.74 12.14 -21.55
N GLN A 106 -5.81 11.63 -22.17
CA GLN A 106 -6.06 11.71 -23.60
C GLN A 106 -6.98 12.89 -23.92
N PRO A 107 -7.03 13.36 -25.20
CA PRO A 107 -7.94 14.45 -25.59
C PRO A 107 -9.43 14.13 -25.42
N ASP A 108 -9.79 12.85 -25.38
CA ASP A 108 -11.16 12.34 -25.15
C ASP A 108 -11.48 12.16 -23.66
N GLU A 109 -10.65 12.75 -22.79
CA GLU A 109 -10.80 12.68 -21.33
C GLU A 109 -10.62 11.26 -20.73
N SER A 110 -10.24 10.26 -21.54
CA SER A 110 -9.77 8.98 -21.02
C SER A 110 -8.32 9.09 -20.52
N ALA A 111 -7.84 8.08 -19.81
CA ALA A 111 -6.43 7.99 -19.46
C ALA A 111 -5.87 6.59 -19.71
N GLU A 112 -4.63 6.55 -20.16
CA GLU A 112 -3.80 5.36 -20.09
C GLU A 112 -2.97 5.44 -18.81
N VAL A 113 -3.01 4.38 -18.02
CA VAL A 113 -2.33 4.31 -16.71
C VAL A 113 -1.39 3.11 -16.74
N GLN A 114 -0.12 3.36 -16.53
CA GLN A 114 0.85 2.30 -16.26
C GLN A 114 1.29 2.37 -14.79
N LEU A 115 1.14 1.25 -14.09
CA LEU A 115 1.72 1.07 -12.77
C LEU A 115 2.88 0.10 -12.88
N THR A 116 4.05 0.52 -12.43
CA THR A 116 5.22 -0.34 -12.23
C THR A 116 5.46 -0.50 -10.74
N ILE A 117 5.39 -1.75 -10.26
CA ILE A 117 5.67 -2.11 -8.87
C ILE A 117 7.03 -2.82 -8.85
N THR A 118 8.02 -2.24 -8.18
CA THR A 118 9.32 -2.86 -7.97
C THR A 118 9.52 -3.14 -6.50
N ARG A 119 9.82 -4.40 -6.16
CA ARG A 119 10.18 -4.81 -4.80
C ARG A 119 11.63 -5.33 -4.81
N THR A 120 12.44 -4.76 -3.92
CA THR A 120 13.86 -5.10 -3.78
C THR A 120 14.09 -5.65 -2.39
N HIS A 121 14.46 -6.92 -2.30
CA HIS A 121 14.86 -7.55 -1.04
C HIS A 121 16.36 -7.31 -0.82
N ARG A 122 16.69 -6.45 0.16
CA ARG A 122 18.08 -6.05 0.43
C ARG A 122 18.98 -7.20 0.92
N GLY A 123 18.36 -8.31 1.33
CA GLY A 123 19.08 -9.44 1.91
C GLY A 123 19.64 -9.11 3.30
N PRO A 124 20.55 -9.96 3.79
CA PRO A 124 21.29 -9.68 5.02
C PRO A 124 22.30 -8.57 4.76
N GLU A 125 22.05 -7.37 5.29
CA GLU A 125 23.01 -6.29 5.28
C GLU A 125 24.18 -6.60 6.23
N GLU A 126 25.41 -6.29 5.80
CA GLU A 126 26.59 -6.35 6.67
C GLU A 126 26.35 -5.42 7.88
N GLY A 127 26.40 -5.96 9.09
CA GLY A 127 26.23 -5.22 10.34
C GLY A 127 24.84 -5.28 10.97
N VAL A 128 23.79 -5.67 10.28
CA VAL A 128 22.47 -6.00 10.85
C VAL A 128 22.40 -7.50 11.15
N ALA A 129 23.38 -8.02 11.84
CA ALA A 129 23.32 -9.37 12.38
C ALA A 129 22.30 -9.37 13.54
N LEU A 130 21.04 -9.65 13.25
CA LEU A 130 20.17 -10.19 14.27
C LEU A 130 20.93 -11.39 14.85
N LYS A 131 21.18 -11.43 16.16
CA LYS A 131 21.87 -12.52 16.86
C LYS A 131 20.97 -13.79 16.87
N VAL A 132 20.49 -14.18 15.70
CA VAL A 132 19.64 -15.35 15.47
C VAL A 132 20.27 -16.19 14.36
N PRO A 133 20.14 -17.52 14.41
CA PRO A 133 20.62 -18.38 13.34
C PRO A 133 20.07 -17.95 11.97
N ALA A 134 20.87 -18.10 10.91
CA ALA A 134 20.45 -17.74 9.55
C ALA A 134 19.12 -18.40 9.14
N ALA A 135 18.88 -19.63 9.60
CA ALA A 135 17.61 -20.34 9.38
C ALA A 135 16.38 -19.64 10.01
N GLU A 136 16.56 -18.82 11.05
CA GLU A 136 15.50 -18.07 11.72
C GLU A 136 15.50 -16.57 11.35
N ASN A 137 16.55 -16.11 10.67
CA ASN A 137 16.72 -14.71 10.33
C ASN A 137 15.86 -14.33 9.10
N PRO A 138 14.91 -13.37 9.23
CA PRO A 138 14.05 -12.94 8.14
C PRO A 138 14.80 -12.41 6.90
N ALA A 139 16.02 -11.88 7.07
CA ALA A 139 16.84 -11.36 5.98
C ALA A 139 17.26 -12.44 4.96
N TYR A 140 17.25 -13.71 5.35
CA TYR A 140 17.58 -14.87 4.50
C TYR A 140 16.35 -15.62 3.99
N LYS A 141 15.14 -15.06 4.19
CA LYS A 141 13.90 -15.70 3.79
C LYS A 141 13.30 -14.99 2.59
N ASP A 142 12.79 -15.79 1.65
CA ASP A 142 12.00 -15.25 0.55
C ASP A 142 10.83 -14.40 1.09
N ASN A 143 10.62 -13.28 0.45
CA ASN A 143 9.43 -12.48 0.66
C ASN A 143 8.35 -12.95 -0.31
N VAL A 144 7.40 -13.72 0.21
CA VAL A 144 6.29 -14.27 -0.57
C VAL A 144 5.04 -13.50 -0.27
N VAL A 145 4.63 -12.65 -1.19
CA VAL A 145 3.50 -11.75 -0.98
C VAL A 145 2.37 -12.00 -1.96
N TYR A 146 1.16 -11.75 -1.48
CA TYR A 146 -0.02 -11.57 -2.31
C TYR A 146 -0.36 -10.09 -2.35
N GLN A 147 -0.25 -9.48 -3.53
CA GLN A 147 -0.51 -8.06 -3.72
C GLN A 147 -1.85 -7.84 -4.38
N ARG A 148 -2.57 -6.80 -3.93
CA ARG A 148 -3.79 -6.28 -4.56
C ARG A 148 -3.55 -4.86 -5.03
N VAL A 149 -3.82 -4.62 -6.30
CA VAL A 149 -3.78 -3.31 -6.94
C VAL A 149 -5.22 -2.84 -7.09
N PHE A 150 -5.51 -1.67 -6.55
CA PHE A 150 -6.79 -0.98 -6.69
C PHE A 150 -6.59 0.20 -7.64
N PRO A 151 -6.94 0.07 -8.90
CA PRO A 151 -6.84 1.16 -9.88
C PRO A 151 -7.99 2.16 -9.69
N PRO A 152 -7.96 3.28 -10.42
CA PRO A 152 -9.10 4.19 -10.51
C PRO A 152 -10.40 3.46 -10.87
N SER A 153 -11.54 3.96 -10.38
CA SER A 153 -12.84 3.36 -10.66
C SER A 153 -13.12 3.32 -12.17
N GLY A 154 -13.66 2.20 -12.63
CA GLY A 154 -13.95 1.97 -14.05
C GLY A 154 -12.73 1.60 -14.89
N ALA A 155 -11.56 1.43 -14.31
CA ALA A 155 -10.36 1.03 -15.03
C ALA A 155 -10.51 -0.37 -15.64
N GLU A 156 -10.14 -0.49 -16.91
CA GLU A 156 -10.04 -1.74 -17.66
C GLU A 156 -8.59 -2.21 -17.66
N LEU A 157 -8.34 -3.46 -17.23
CA LEU A 157 -7.01 -4.05 -17.30
C LEU A 157 -6.70 -4.43 -18.75
N LEU A 158 -5.64 -3.83 -19.31
CA LEU A 158 -5.16 -4.15 -20.66
C LEU A 158 -4.08 -5.23 -20.63
N ALA A 159 -3.15 -5.15 -19.67
CA ALA A 159 -2.05 -6.09 -19.52
C ALA A 159 -1.53 -6.14 -18.10
N VAL A 160 -0.97 -7.29 -17.73
CA VAL A 160 -0.13 -7.47 -16.54
C VAL A 160 1.04 -8.38 -16.88
N GLU A 161 2.24 -7.99 -16.45
CA GLU A 161 3.49 -8.69 -16.74
C GLU A 161 4.35 -8.80 -15.48
N GLY A 162 5.19 -9.83 -15.38
CA GLY A 162 6.17 -10.00 -14.29
C GLY A 162 5.63 -10.62 -13.00
N VAL A 163 4.38 -11.07 -12.97
CA VAL A 163 3.81 -11.78 -11.81
C VAL A 163 4.46 -13.15 -11.64
N THR A 164 4.57 -13.62 -10.40
CA THR A 164 5.00 -14.99 -10.12
C THR A 164 3.88 -15.95 -10.47
N ALA A 165 4.14 -16.92 -11.34
CA ALA A 165 3.16 -17.92 -11.71
C ALA A 165 2.74 -18.76 -10.48
N PRO A 166 1.47 -19.18 -10.36
CA PRO A 166 1.00 -19.95 -9.20
C PRO A 166 1.84 -21.20 -8.90
N GLY A 167 2.38 -21.87 -9.93
CA GLY A 167 3.25 -23.04 -9.78
C GLY A 167 4.66 -22.74 -9.28
N GLU A 168 5.08 -21.47 -9.30
CA GLU A 168 6.38 -21.01 -8.81
C GLU A 168 6.30 -20.49 -7.37
N VAL A 169 5.10 -20.33 -6.83
CA VAL A 169 4.90 -19.90 -5.44
C VAL A 169 5.27 -21.04 -4.51
N PRO A 170 6.19 -20.83 -3.54
CA PRO A 170 6.55 -21.86 -2.57
C PRO A 170 5.33 -22.39 -1.82
N ARG A 171 5.34 -23.66 -1.46
CA ARG A 171 4.29 -24.25 -0.63
C ARG A 171 4.35 -23.64 0.78
N LEU A 172 3.37 -22.82 1.12
CA LEU A 172 3.36 -22.04 2.36
C LEU A 172 2.78 -22.80 3.56
N VAL A 173 1.99 -23.83 3.29
CA VAL A 173 1.35 -24.66 4.33
C VAL A 173 1.75 -26.12 4.15
N THR A 174 2.32 -26.71 5.20
CA THR A 174 2.49 -28.15 5.26
C THR A 174 1.22 -28.75 5.86
N PRO A 175 0.51 -29.65 5.14
CA PRO A 175 -0.63 -30.34 5.72
C PRO A 175 -0.22 -31.09 6.99
N VAL A 176 -1.00 -30.92 8.03
CA VAL A 176 -0.85 -31.73 9.25
C VAL A 176 -1.51 -33.08 8.96
N PRO A 177 -0.82 -34.21 9.11
CA PRO A 177 -1.44 -35.52 8.96
C PRO A 177 -2.69 -35.62 9.85
N ASP A 178 -3.72 -36.25 9.34
CA ASP A 178 -4.98 -36.53 10.04
C ASP A 178 -5.86 -35.32 10.43
N LEU A 179 -5.46 -34.10 10.02
CA LEU A 179 -6.34 -32.93 10.14
C LEU A 179 -6.97 -32.58 8.80
N PRO A 180 -8.28 -32.79 8.63
CA PRO A 180 -8.95 -32.40 7.40
C PRO A 180 -8.93 -30.87 7.26
N LEU A 181 -8.54 -30.37 6.09
CA LEU A 181 -8.70 -28.97 5.73
C LEU A 181 -10.20 -28.76 5.46
N VAL A 182 -10.87 -28.05 6.37
CA VAL A 182 -12.26 -27.61 6.17
C VAL A 182 -12.23 -26.20 5.62
N PRO A 183 -12.63 -25.99 4.36
CA PRO A 183 -12.70 -24.64 3.81
C PRO A 183 -13.73 -23.80 4.56
N ASP A 184 -13.38 -22.56 4.86
CA ASP A 184 -14.33 -21.57 5.37
C ASP A 184 -15.34 -21.21 4.28
N ALA A 185 -16.62 -21.35 4.58
CA ALA A 185 -17.69 -21.18 3.59
C ALA A 185 -17.75 -19.75 3.03
N ASP A 186 -17.50 -18.74 3.87
CA ASP A 186 -17.52 -17.33 3.47
C ASP A 186 -16.35 -17.01 2.56
N VAL A 187 -15.17 -17.58 2.85
CA VAL A 187 -13.96 -17.43 2.02
C VAL A 187 -14.18 -18.11 0.66
N VAL A 188 -14.75 -19.32 0.63
CA VAL A 188 -15.05 -20.04 -0.61
C VAL A 188 -16.04 -19.25 -1.47
N GLU A 189 -17.09 -18.70 -0.86
CA GLU A 189 -18.08 -17.90 -1.59
C GLU A 189 -17.46 -16.60 -2.13
N TRP A 190 -16.63 -15.93 -1.33
CA TRP A 190 -15.89 -14.75 -1.77
C TRP A 190 -14.94 -15.07 -2.93
N GLN A 191 -14.20 -16.19 -2.87
CA GLN A 191 -13.32 -16.64 -3.95
C GLN A 191 -14.06 -16.98 -5.24
N ARG A 192 -15.27 -17.54 -5.16
CA ARG A 192 -16.11 -17.84 -6.34
C ARG A 192 -16.52 -16.61 -7.14
N ARG A 193 -16.58 -15.45 -6.48
CA ARG A 193 -16.89 -14.16 -7.12
C ARG A 193 -15.69 -13.54 -7.84
N GLN A 194 -14.51 -14.12 -7.67
CA GLN A 194 -13.30 -13.67 -8.33
C GLN A 194 -13.12 -14.35 -9.67
N ARG A 195 -12.44 -13.67 -10.58
CA ARG A 195 -12.10 -14.19 -11.90
C ARG A 195 -10.60 -14.32 -12.05
N VAL A 196 -10.12 -15.53 -12.32
CA VAL A 196 -8.73 -15.78 -12.66
C VAL A 196 -8.49 -15.35 -14.12
N LEU A 197 -7.49 -14.51 -14.32
CA LEU A 197 -7.02 -14.01 -15.61
C LEU A 197 -5.76 -14.78 -16.03
N SER A 198 -5.24 -14.44 -17.22
CA SER A 198 -3.96 -15.00 -17.70
C SER A 198 -2.82 -14.73 -16.71
N GLY A 199 -1.84 -15.63 -16.66
CA GLY A 199 -0.67 -15.51 -15.77
C GLY A 199 -0.96 -15.70 -14.28
N GLY A 200 -2.19 -16.08 -13.88
CA GLY A 200 -2.56 -16.28 -12.47
C GLY A 200 -2.96 -14.99 -11.73
N THR A 201 -3.12 -13.88 -12.45
CA THR A 201 -3.71 -12.66 -11.89
C THR A 201 -5.19 -12.91 -11.59
N VAL A 202 -5.67 -12.37 -10.47
CA VAL A 202 -7.07 -12.49 -10.03
C VAL A 202 -7.73 -11.13 -10.07
N ALA A 203 -8.92 -11.04 -10.66
CA ALA A 203 -9.77 -9.86 -10.61
C ALA A 203 -10.95 -10.08 -9.67
N GLY A 204 -11.27 -9.06 -8.87
CA GLY A 204 -12.37 -9.12 -7.90
C GLY A 204 -12.81 -7.74 -7.43
N HIS A 205 -13.71 -7.74 -6.43
CA HIS A 205 -14.18 -6.54 -5.77
C HIS A 205 -14.08 -6.70 -4.25
N GLU A 206 -13.60 -5.69 -3.57
CA GLU A 206 -13.49 -5.64 -2.12
C GLU A 206 -13.64 -4.19 -1.62
N ALA A 207 -14.30 -4.00 -0.49
CA ALA A 207 -14.52 -2.68 0.11
C ALA A 207 -15.11 -1.63 -0.87
N GLY A 208 -15.96 -2.06 -1.81
CA GLY A 208 -16.58 -1.20 -2.81
C GLY A 208 -15.69 -0.83 -4.01
N ALA A 209 -14.47 -1.38 -4.11
CA ALA A 209 -13.55 -1.11 -5.20
C ALA A 209 -13.18 -2.39 -5.97
N ALA A 210 -12.92 -2.24 -7.28
CA ALA A 210 -12.32 -3.32 -8.06
C ALA A 210 -10.85 -3.47 -7.71
N PHE A 211 -10.35 -4.70 -7.72
CA PHE A 211 -8.94 -4.98 -7.55
C PHE A 211 -8.42 -6.00 -8.56
N PHE A 212 -7.11 -5.95 -8.78
CA PHE A 212 -6.35 -7.00 -9.45
C PHE A 212 -5.27 -7.51 -8.50
N ALA A 213 -5.17 -8.82 -8.35
CA ALA A 213 -4.26 -9.42 -7.39
C ALA A 213 -3.33 -10.44 -8.05
N HIS A 214 -2.13 -10.55 -7.48
CA HIS A 214 -1.12 -11.47 -7.98
C HIS A 214 -0.17 -11.92 -6.86
N TRP A 215 0.55 -13.01 -7.12
CA TRP A 215 1.66 -13.43 -6.31
C TRP A 215 2.97 -12.78 -6.78
N MET A 216 3.81 -12.41 -5.81
CA MET A 216 5.17 -11.98 -6.07
C MET A 216 6.10 -12.62 -5.04
N VAL A 217 7.15 -13.30 -5.54
CA VAL A 217 8.22 -13.90 -4.71
C VAL A 217 9.49 -13.12 -4.99
N THR A 218 10.11 -12.60 -3.94
CA THR A 218 11.36 -11.84 -4.03
C THR A 218 12.38 -12.48 -3.08
N SER A 219 13.43 -13.05 -3.64
CA SER A 219 14.49 -13.69 -2.86
C SER A 219 15.50 -12.67 -2.30
N PRO A 220 16.22 -13.00 -1.23
CA PRO A 220 17.25 -12.13 -0.66
C PRO A 220 18.27 -11.67 -1.70
N GLY A 221 18.47 -10.34 -1.80
CA GLY A 221 19.39 -9.73 -2.77
C GLY A 221 18.80 -9.52 -4.16
N GLU A 222 17.55 -9.94 -4.40
CA GLU A 222 16.89 -9.79 -5.71
C GLU A 222 15.90 -8.62 -5.75
N SER A 223 15.61 -8.18 -6.97
CA SER A 223 14.53 -7.27 -7.29
C SER A 223 13.55 -7.95 -8.23
N ARG A 224 12.25 -7.72 -8.01
CA ARG A 224 11.16 -8.17 -8.87
C ARG A 224 10.30 -6.99 -9.27
N THR A 225 9.84 -7.01 -10.50
CA THR A 225 9.00 -5.94 -11.07
C THR A 225 7.75 -6.52 -11.70
N VAL A 226 6.60 -5.93 -11.38
CA VAL A 226 5.32 -6.21 -12.02
C VAL A 226 4.82 -4.93 -12.67
N VAL A 227 4.34 -5.03 -13.90
CA VAL A 227 3.81 -3.90 -14.67
C VAL A 227 2.34 -4.16 -14.99
N TYR A 228 1.49 -3.23 -14.63
CA TYR A 228 0.09 -3.17 -15.02
C TYR A 228 -0.14 -2.06 -16.04
N ARG A 229 -0.99 -2.31 -17.02
CA ARG A 229 -1.51 -1.29 -17.93
C ARG A 229 -3.02 -1.29 -17.87
N PHE A 230 -3.58 -0.11 -17.64
CA PHE A 230 -5.02 0.12 -17.54
C PHE A 230 -5.45 1.19 -18.56
N ARG A 231 -6.69 1.09 -19.00
CA ARG A 231 -7.44 2.20 -19.56
C ARG A 231 -8.50 2.67 -18.58
N VAL A 232 -8.56 3.96 -18.34
CA VAL A 232 -9.57 4.61 -17.50
C VAL A 232 -10.47 5.42 -18.42
N PRO A 233 -11.75 5.04 -18.61
CA PRO A 233 -12.62 5.65 -19.63
C PRO A 233 -12.93 7.12 -19.38
N ALA A 234 -13.02 7.52 -18.11
CA ALA A 234 -13.19 8.92 -17.70
C ALA A 234 -12.04 9.27 -16.77
N ALA A 235 -11.13 10.11 -17.22
CA ALA A 235 -9.95 10.44 -16.48
C ALA A 235 -10.31 11.27 -15.25
N LEU A 236 -10.27 10.63 -14.09
CA LEU A 236 -10.04 11.30 -12.82
C LEU A 236 -11.01 12.46 -12.50
N ASP A 237 -12.34 12.28 -12.77
CA ASP A 237 -13.40 13.26 -12.46
C ASP A 237 -13.25 14.64 -13.15
N LEU A 238 -12.73 14.66 -14.36
CA LEU A 238 -12.66 15.88 -15.13
C LEU A 238 -14.06 16.30 -15.61
N PRO A 239 -14.57 17.45 -15.21
CA PRO A 239 -15.82 17.98 -15.79
C PRO A 239 -15.62 18.31 -17.28
N SER A 240 -14.46 18.78 -17.66
CA SER A 240 -13.93 18.93 -19.02
C SER A 240 -12.48 19.39 -18.95
N LEU A 241 -11.59 18.84 -19.79
CA LEU A 241 -10.20 19.30 -19.91
C LEU A 241 -10.10 20.80 -20.24
N PHE A 242 -11.14 21.35 -20.84
CA PHE A 242 -11.16 22.72 -21.35
C PHE A 242 -11.99 23.69 -20.46
N ASP A 243 -12.48 23.21 -19.31
CA ASP A 243 -13.09 24.08 -18.32
C ASP A 243 -12.00 24.87 -17.59
N PRO A 244 -12.15 26.21 -17.39
CA PRO A 244 -11.18 27.03 -16.66
C PRO A 244 -10.84 26.56 -15.24
N ALA A 245 -11.67 25.71 -14.64
CA ALA A 245 -11.50 25.13 -13.32
C ALA A 245 -11.11 23.64 -13.35
N SER A 246 -10.70 23.10 -14.50
CA SER A 246 -10.35 21.68 -14.61
C SER A 246 -9.20 21.31 -13.71
N ARG A 247 -9.38 20.23 -12.96
CA ARG A 247 -8.36 19.65 -12.10
C ARG A 247 -8.31 18.15 -12.28
N VAL A 248 -7.10 17.62 -12.27
CA VAL A 248 -6.82 16.19 -12.19
C VAL A 248 -6.28 15.92 -10.82
N GLU A 249 -6.82 14.92 -10.15
CA GLU A 249 -6.38 14.50 -8.82
C GLU A 249 -6.27 12.98 -8.77
N ALA A 250 -5.20 12.49 -8.15
CA ALA A 250 -5.01 11.09 -7.81
C ALA A 250 -4.73 10.96 -6.32
N LEU A 251 -5.44 10.06 -5.64
CA LEU A 251 -5.24 9.76 -4.23
C LEU A 251 -4.39 8.49 -4.08
N LEU A 252 -3.13 8.67 -3.72
CA LEU A 252 -2.28 7.57 -3.28
C LEU A 252 -2.68 7.14 -1.88
N VAL A 253 -3.16 5.91 -1.73
CA VAL A 253 -3.54 5.37 -0.42
C VAL A 253 -2.39 4.58 0.17
N LYS A 254 -1.94 5.02 1.35
CA LYS A 254 -0.92 4.30 2.10
C LYS A 254 -1.50 3.05 2.77
N GLN A 255 -0.83 1.94 2.63
CA GLN A 255 -1.13 0.73 3.40
C GLN A 255 -0.73 0.93 4.87
N PRO A 256 -1.62 0.64 5.85
CA PRO A 256 -1.27 0.67 7.25
C PRO A 256 -0.07 -0.24 7.58
N GLY A 257 0.84 0.24 8.42
CA GLY A 257 2.03 -0.49 8.85
C GLY A 257 3.17 -0.57 7.83
N ASP A 258 2.98 -0.09 6.59
CA ASP A 258 4.06 0.01 5.61
C ASP A 258 4.94 1.24 5.90
N GLU A 259 6.26 1.05 5.90
CA GLU A 259 7.25 2.11 6.17
C GLU A 259 8.26 2.28 5.03
N ARG A 260 8.19 1.43 3.99
CA ARG A 260 9.26 1.32 2.99
C ARG A 260 8.75 1.45 1.56
N THR A 261 7.61 2.10 1.37
CA THR A 261 7.10 2.40 0.04
C THR A 261 7.49 3.80 -0.37
N PHE A 262 8.14 3.89 -1.52
CA PHE A 262 8.40 5.12 -2.26
C PHE A 262 7.45 5.19 -3.46
N ALA A 263 6.82 6.33 -3.67
CA ALA A 263 5.89 6.53 -4.76
C ALA A 263 6.38 7.61 -5.73
N ARG A 264 6.18 7.37 -7.02
CA ARG A 264 6.25 8.35 -8.08
C ARG A 264 4.93 8.36 -8.84
N VAL A 265 4.41 9.55 -9.10
CA VAL A 265 3.23 9.76 -9.96
C VAL A 265 3.61 10.78 -11.02
N SER A 266 3.53 10.39 -12.29
CA SER A 266 3.72 11.28 -13.43
C SER A 266 2.39 11.49 -14.13
N LEU A 267 1.96 12.75 -14.25
CA LEU A 267 0.75 13.17 -14.96
C LEU A 267 1.17 13.83 -16.28
N HIS A 268 0.65 13.31 -17.38
CA HIS A 268 0.88 13.85 -18.71
C HIS A 268 -0.46 14.31 -19.30
N PHE A 269 -0.46 15.52 -19.88
CA PHE A 269 -1.66 16.15 -20.41
C PHE A 269 -1.57 16.36 -21.92
N PRO A 270 -2.70 16.31 -22.67
CA PRO A 270 -2.72 16.50 -24.10
C PRO A 270 -2.42 17.96 -24.49
N PRO A 271 -2.15 18.23 -25.80
CA PRO A 271 -2.07 19.59 -26.32
C PRO A 271 -3.35 20.40 -26.08
N GLY A 272 -3.21 21.71 -25.90
CA GLY A 272 -4.33 22.65 -25.67
C GLY A 272 -4.61 22.95 -24.22
N VAL A 273 -3.91 22.28 -23.29
CA VAL A 273 -3.95 22.58 -21.84
C VAL A 273 -2.55 22.70 -21.27
N ARG A 274 -2.40 23.46 -20.20
CA ARG A 274 -1.18 23.58 -19.41
C ARG A 274 -1.44 23.43 -17.92
N VAL A 275 -0.43 22.99 -17.18
CA VAL A 275 -0.45 22.91 -15.71
C VAL A 275 -0.28 24.33 -15.16
N ALA A 276 -1.30 24.87 -14.52
CA ALA A 276 -1.27 26.16 -13.81
C ALA A 276 -0.74 26.01 -12.39
N HIS A 277 -1.26 25.03 -11.67
CA HIS A 277 -0.85 24.69 -10.31
C HIS A 277 -0.81 23.17 -10.13
N ALA A 278 0.06 22.69 -9.24
CA ALA A 278 0.15 21.29 -8.91
C ALA A 278 0.27 21.06 -7.39
N VAL A 279 -0.23 19.92 -6.93
CA VAL A 279 -0.20 19.50 -5.53
C VAL A 279 0.32 18.05 -5.43
N PRO A 280 1.05 17.70 -4.35
CA PRO A 280 1.58 18.62 -3.35
C PRO A 280 2.80 19.39 -3.90
N ALA A 281 3.01 20.61 -3.42
CA ALA A 281 4.17 21.39 -3.79
C ALA A 281 5.50 20.74 -3.32
N ALA A 282 5.48 20.11 -2.13
CA ALA A 282 6.61 19.35 -1.62
C ALA A 282 6.71 17.98 -2.34
N GLY A 283 7.85 17.68 -2.93
CA GLY A 283 8.09 16.45 -3.72
C GLY A 283 7.54 16.50 -5.14
N GLY A 284 6.86 17.58 -5.52
CA GLY A 284 6.34 17.79 -6.86
C GLY A 284 7.31 18.62 -7.72
N THR A 285 7.39 18.28 -8.99
CA THR A 285 8.18 19.01 -10.00
C THR A 285 7.37 19.13 -11.27
N ALA A 286 7.16 20.35 -11.74
CA ALA A 286 6.71 20.58 -13.11
C ALA A 286 7.89 20.27 -14.05
N VAL A 287 7.71 19.26 -14.91
CA VAL A 287 8.73 18.86 -15.89
C VAL A 287 8.60 19.68 -17.17
N SER A 288 7.35 20.02 -17.51
CA SER A 288 6.99 20.91 -18.62
C SER A 288 5.62 21.54 -18.37
N ASP A 289 5.15 22.39 -19.29
CA ASP A 289 3.80 22.96 -19.21
C ASP A 289 2.67 21.89 -19.22
N ARG A 290 2.98 20.67 -19.62
CA ARG A 290 2.02 19.57 -19.76
C ARG A 290 2.41 18.32 -18.99
N GLU A 291 3.41 18.42 -18.12
CA GLU A 291 3.88 17.29 -17.34
C GLU A 291 4.17 17.72 -15.90
N PHE A 292 3.60 16.98 -14.97
CA PHE A 292 3.87 17.12 -13.54
C PHE A 292 4.26 15.76 -12.95
N THR A 293 5.33 15.73 -12.17
CA THR A 293 5.78 14.52 -11.46
C THR A 293 5.88 14.79 -9.97
N TYR A 294 5.24 13.94 -9.17
CA TYR A 294 5.43 13.83 -7.72
C TYR A 294 6.37 12.68 -7.41
N ARG A 295 7.24 12.85 -6.41
CA ARG A 295 8.10 11.80 -5.84
C ARG A 295 8.20 11.95 -4.34
N GLY A 296 8.06 10.84 -3.59
CA GLY A 296 8.21 10.87 -2.15
C GLY A 296 7.98 9.52 -1.49
N GLU A 297 8.40 9.44 -0.23
CA GLU A 297 8.02 8.33 0.63
C GLU A 297 6.51 8.39 0.93
N LEU A 298 5.83 7.27 0.80
CA LEU A 298 4.39 7.19 1.05
C LEU A 298 4.11 6.99 2.55
N LYS A 299 4.31 8.04 3.34
CA LYS A 299 4.10 8.02 4.81
C LYS A 299 2.64 8.15 5.22
N ARG A 300 1.81 8.76 4.37
CA ARG A 300 0.37 8.98 4.59
C ARG A 300 -0.35 8.97 3.25
N ASP A 301 -1.67 8.95 3.26
CA ASP A 301 -2.44 9.19 2.05
C ASP A 301 -2.04 10.53 1.45
N THR A 302 -1.78 10.53 0.15
CA THR A 302 -1.22 11.68 -0.53
C THR A 302 -2.03 11.99 -1.79
N ALA A 303 -2.66 13.15 -1.82
CA ALA A 303 -3.27 13.65 -3.04
C ALA A 303 -2.19 14.23 -3.96
N VAL A 304 -2.21 13.79 -5.20
CA VAL A 304 -1.34 14.28 -6.27
C VAL A 304 -2.21 14.78 -7.40
N GLY A 305 -2.03 16.02 -7.81
CA GLY A 305 -2.91 16.58 -8.82
C GLY A 305 -2.40 17.85 -9.47
N ALA A 306 -3.14 18.31 -10.47
CA ALA A 306 -2.87 19.53 -11.19
C ALA A 306 -4.17 20.29 -11.50
N VAL A 307 -4.11 21.60 -11.39
CA VAL A 307 -5.10 22.53 -11.98
C VAL A 307 -4.63 22.85 -13.39
N LEU A 308 -5.54 22.74 -14.34
CA LEU A 308 -5.24 22.92 -15.75
C LEU A 308 -5.83 24.26 -16.24
N GLU A 309 -5.13 24.88 -17.17
CA GLU A 309 -5.58 26.05 -17.90
C GLU A 309 -5.53 25.76 -19.40
N LYS A 310 -6.47 26.34 -20.14
CA LYS A 310 -6.46 26.31 -21.60
C LYS A 310 -5.27 27.11 -22.14
N GLN A 311 -4.56 26.53 -23.09
CA GLN A 311 -3.47 27.19 -23.81
C GLN A 311 -3.97 28.04 -24.95
#